data_3a995c5476e44654b5d1d3b60319d9e6
#
_entry.id   3a995c5476e44654b5d1d3b60319d9e6
#
_cell.length_a   1.000
_cell.length_b   1.000
_cell.length_c   1.000
_cell.angle_alpha   90.00
_cell.angle_beta   90.00
_cell.angle_gamma   90.00
#
_symmetry.space_group_name_H-M   'P 1'
#
loop_
_entity.id
_entity.type
_entity.pdbx_description
1 polymer ?
#
loop_
_entity_poly.entity_id
_entity_poly.type
_entity_poly.pdbx_seq_one_letter_code
_entity_poly.pdbx_strand_id
1 'polypeptide(L)'
;ISQDSVANHCKITNSVILDFNKSQRNETDLWVLFKGRHNELDHCYIAGKSNRGPTVRIDLAGNNSIKNYHKITNNYFGPRPPKGGPSAETIQLGNSFTSMAPSYTLVANNFFDHCNGEVEIISSKTNFNEFRNNVFYKSEGSLVTRHGNYCIIDGNVFIGDENSEQIGGIRLIGTGHWVTNNYF
;
A
#
# COMPACT_ATOMS: atom_id res chain seq x y z
N ILE A 1 -2.68 16.96 19.55
CA ILE A 1 -1.83 17.33 18.39
C ILE A 1 -2.77 17.97 17.39
N SER A 2 -2.52 19.23 17.01
CA SER A 2 -3.38 19.93 16.05
C SER A 2 -3.37 19.20 14.70
N GLN A 3 -4.48 19.28 13.95
CA GLN A 3 -4.56 18.68 12.61
C GLN A 3 -3.53 19.25 11.61
N ASP A 4 -2.90 20.37 11.98
CA ASP A 4 -1.92 21.07 11.16
C ASP A 4 -0.47 20.61 11.42
N SER A 5 -0.23 19.81 12.45
CA SER A 5 1.10 19.26 12.75
C SER A 5 1.31 17.95 12.03
N VAL A 6 2.05 17.99 10.93
CA VAL A 6 2.36 16.83 10.10
C VAL A 6 3.88 16.66 9.92
N ALA A 7 4.32 15.41 9.76
CA ALA A 7 5.73 15.11 9.53
C ALA A 7 6.10 15.35 8.07
N ASN A 8 7.23 15.98 7.82
CA ASN A 8 7.76 16.18 6.48
C ASN A 8 9.23 15.78 6.42
N HIS A 9 9.66 15.22 5.29
CA HIS A 9 11.05 14.82 5.04
C HIS A 9 11.60 13.83 6.08
N CYS A 10 10.72 12.98 6.64
CA CYS A 10 11.10 11.94 7.60
C CYS A 10 11.36 10.63 6.87
N LYS A 11 12.29 9.83 7.39
CA LYS A 11 12.61 8.53 6.83
C LYS A 11 12.60 7.45 7.91
N ILE A 12 11.90 6.34 7.62
CA ILE A 12 11.98 5.08 8.35
C ILE A 12 12.78 4.14 7.44
N THR A 13 13.93 3.66 7.91
CA THR A 13 14.79 2.82 7.09
C THR A 13 15.51 1.74 7.91
N ASN A 14 15.87 0.63 7.26
CA ASN A 14 16.62 -0.47 7.86
C ASN A 14 16.00 -0.97 9.19
N SER A 15 14.69 -1.04 9.23
CA SER A 15 13.92 -1.36 10.43
C SER A 15 13.10 -2.61 10.24
N VAL A 16 12.84 -3.32 11.33
CA VAL A 16 12.01 -4.52 11.35
C VAL A 16 10.75 -4.23 12.16
N ILE A 17 9.58 -4.54 11.58
CA ILE A 17 8.30 -4.57 12.27
C ILE A 17 7.74 -5.98 12.09
N LEU A 18 7.71 -6.75 13.16
CA LEU A 18 7.33 -8.15 13.11
C LEU A 18 6.29 -8.46 14.18
N ASP A 19 5.18 -9.08 13.78
CA ASP A 19 4.11 -9.55 14.68
C ASP A 19 3.59 -8.50 15.68
N PHE A 20 3.68 -7.24 15.31
CA PHE A 20 3.30 -6.11 16.15
C PHE A 20 1.79 -5.90 16.14
N ASN A 21 1.07 -6.90 16.62
CA ASN A 21 -0.39 -6.97 16.57
C ASN A 21 -1.03 -6.63 17.93
N LYS A 22 -2.20 -6.00 17.88
CA LYS A 22 -3.08 -5.91 19.04
C LYS A 22 -3.70 -7.28 19.36
N SER A 23 -4.12 -7.48 20.60
CA SER A 23 -4.69 -8.74 21.06
C SER A 23 -5.99 -9.13 20.34
N GLN A 24 -6.77 -8.15 19.93
CA GLN A 24 -8.04 -8.38 19.23
C GLN A 24 -7.89 -8.14 17.72
N ARG A 25 -8.17 -9.18 16.95
CA ARG A 25 -8.02 -9.17 15.49
C ARG A 25 -8.86 -8.08 14.78
N ASN A 26 -10.04 -7.79 15.29
CA ASN A 26 -10.95 -6.79 14.71
C ASN A 26 -10.65 -5.36 15.13
N GLU A 27 -9.72 -5.16 16.03
CA GLU A 27 -9.28 -3.84 16.42
C GLU A 27 -8.41 -3.24 15.31
N THR A 28 -8.76 -2.02 14.88
CA THR A 28 -8.02 -1.34 13.82
C THR A 28 -6.67 -0.89 14.31
N ASP A 29 -5.65 -1.25 13.58
CA ASP A 29 -4.28 -0.88 13.83
C ASP A 29 -3.56 -0.52 12.53
N LEU A 30 -2.75 0.52 12.57
CA LEU A 30 -1.92 0.97 11.47
C LEU A 30 -0.47 0.90 11.92
N TRP A 31 0.35 0.09 11.27
CA TRP A 31 1.75 -0.05 11.68
C TRP A 31 2.60 1.14 11.22
N VAL A 32 2.34 1.63 10.01
CA VAL A 32 2.96 2.84 9.50
C VAL A 32 1.88 3.78 8.97
N LEU A 33 1.87 4.99 9.46
CA LEU A 33 0.96 6.05 9.02
C LEU A 33 1.76 7.28 8.60
N PHE A 34 1.70 7.63 7.33
CA PHE A 34 2.26 8.87 6.83
C PHE A 34 1.20 9.94 6.65
N LYS A 35 1.48 11.12 7.23
CA LYS A 35 0.85 12.39 6.96
C LYS A 35 1.92 13.39 6.53
N GLY A 36 1.52 14.51 5.91
CA GLY A 36 2.46 15.52 5.43
C GLY A 36 3.07 15.16 4.10
N ARG A 37 4.34 15.46 3.89
CA ARG A 37 4.99 15.36 2.58
C ARG A 37 6.40 14.81 2.66
N HIS A 38 6.85 14.20 1.55
CA HIS A 38 8.23 13.75 1.33
C HIS A 38 8.76 12.79 2.41
N ASN A 39 7.89 11.98 3.00
CA ASN A 39 8.31 10.94 3.94
C ASN A 39 8.65 9.65 3.17
N GLU A 40 9.56 8.88 3.72
CA GLU A 40 10.06 7.65 3.09
C GLU A 40 9.97 6.45 4.05
N LEU A 41 9.55 5.30 3.51
CA LEU A 41 9.68 3.97 4.12
C LEU A 41 10.56 3.15 3.20
N ASP A 42 11.76 2.76 3.65
CA ASP A 42 12.80 2.27 2.78
C ASP A 42 13.64 1.18 3.44
N HIS A 43 13.96 0.10 2.72
CA HIS A 43 14.76 -1.03 3.22
C HIS A 43 14.28 -1.61 4.56
N CYS A 44 12.96 -1.74 4.73
CA CYS A 44 12.37 -2.29 5.94
C CYS A 44 11.84 -3.72 5.70
N TYR A 45 11.86 -4.53 6.77
CA TYR A 45 11.21 -5.84 6.83
C TYR A 45 9.93 -5.72 7.67
N ILE A 46 8.77 -5.94 7.07
CA ILE A 46 7.46 -5.73 7.71
C ILE A 46 6.60 -6.96 7.49
N ALA A 47 6.35 -7.76 8.55
CA ALA A 47 5.70 -9.06 8.43
C ALA A 47 4.79 -9.42 9.60
N GLY A 48 3.87 -10.36 9.37
CA GLY A 48 3.06 -10.98 10.43
C GLY A 48 1.88 -10.14 10.90
N LYS A 49 1.44 -9.12 10.13
CA LYS A 49 0.27 -8.35 10.51
C LYS A 49 -1.01 -9.17 10.34
N SER A 50 -1.78 -9.31 11.42
CA SER A 50 -3.04 -10.06 11.45
C SER A 50 -4.26 -9.22 11.81
N ASN A 51 -4.09 -8.05 12.41
CA ASN A 51 -5.18 -7.16 12.79
C ASN A 51 -5.83 -6.45 11.60
N ARG A 52 -7.03 -5.94 11.85
CA ARG A 52 -7.71 -5.02 10.97
C ARG A 52 -6.89 -3.73 10.76
N GLY A 53 -7.06 -3.11 9.59
CA GLY A 53 -6.38 -1.89 9.16
C GLY A 53 -5.20 -2.18 8.22
N PRO A 54 -4.89 -1.30 7.27
CA PRO A 54 -3.74 -1.47 6.39
C PRO A 54 -2.42 -1.50 7.18
N THR A 55 -1.44 -2.21 6.64
CA THR A 55 -0.09 -2.21 7.23
C THR A 55 0.54 -0.83 7.10
N VAL A 56 0.47 -0.26 5.91
CA VAL A 56 0.92 1.11 5.62
C VAL A 56 -0.26 1.93 5.12
N ARG A 57 -0.48 3.10 5.72
CA ARG A 57 -1.47 4.06 5.23
C ARG A 57 -0.82 5.40 4.91
N ILE A 58 -1.15 5.93 3.74
CA ILE A 58 -0.88 7.32 3.37
C ILE A 58 -2.18 8.10 3.59
N ASP A 59 -2.18 9.03 4.52
CA ASP A 59 -3.33 9.87 4.85
C ASP A 59 -3.19 11.23 4.17
N LEU A 60 -4.21 11.59 3.38
CA LEU A 60 -4.25 12.85 2.64
C LEU A 60 -5.20 13.88 3.28
N ALA A 61 -5.62 13.66 4.51
CA ALA A 61 -6.49 14.62 5.18
C ALA A 61 -5.77 15.96 5.43
N GLY A 62 -6.40 17.04 4.96
CA GLY A 62 -5.87 18.40 5.08
C GLY A 62 -4.89 18.80 3.97
N ASN A 63 -4.80 20.10 3.73
CA ASN A 63 -3.99 20.67 2.65
C ASN A 63 -2.49 20.36 2.77
N ASN A 64 -2.00 20.11 3.97
CA ASN A 64 -0.60 19.79 4.24
C ASN A 64 -0.22 18.33 3.91
N SER A 65 -1.19 17.49 3.55
CA SER A 65 -0.98 16.07 3.25
C SER A 65 -1.33 15.68 1.81
N ILE A 66 -1.81 16.60 0.99
CA ILE A 66 -1.97 16.42 -0.46
C ILE A 66 -0.69 16.79 -1.20
N LYS A 67 -0.51 16.30 -2.44
CA LYS A 67 0.73 16.43 -3.21
C LYS A 67 1.93 16.03 -2.34
N ASN A 68 1.83 14.84 -1.78
CA ASN A 68 2.66 14.43 -0.66
C ASN A 68 4.02 13.86 -1.08
N TYR A 69 4.13 13.30 -2.30
CA TYR A 69 5.39 12.78 -2.85
C TYR A 69 6.11 11.80 -1.91
N HIS A 70 5.36 10.98 -1.17
CA HIS A 70 5.94 9.94 -0.32
C HIS A 70 6.61 8.86 -1.15
N LYS A 71 7.57 8.15 -0.55
CA LYS A 71 8.21 6.98 -1.13
C LYS A 71 8.08 5.78 -0.22
N ILE A 72 7.68 4.66 -0.79
CA ILE A 72 7.67 3.34 -0.16
C ILE A 72 8.51 2.45 -1.05
N THR A 73 9.78 2.26 -0.70
CA THR A 73 10.75 1.66 -1.63
C THR A 73 11.61 0.60 -0.96
N ASN A 74 11.95 -0.44 -1.74
CA ASN A 74 12.91 -1.48 -1.34
C ASN A 74 12.53 -2.22 -0.05
N ASN A 75 11.24 -2.34 0.26
CA ASN A 75 10.79 -3.03 1.45
C ASN A 75 10.40 -4.48 1.15
N TYR A 76 10.51 -5.32 2.16
CA TYR A 76 9.86 -6.61 2.22
C TYR A 76 8.57 -6.47 3.03
N PHE A 77 7.46 -6.80 2.40
CA PHE A 77 6.17 -7.00 3.05
C PHE A 77 5.90 -8.50 3.09
N GLY A 78 5.98 -9.07 4.29
CA GLY A 78 5.89 -10.50 4.48
C GLY A 78 4.49 -11.02 4.76
N PRO A 79 4.38 -12.25 5.17
CA PRO A 79 3.09 -12.91 5.23
C PRO A 79 2.06 -12.12 6.04
N ARG A 80 0.91 -11.97 5.42
CA ARG A 80 -0.28 -11.43 6.05
C ARG A 80 -1.45 -12.39 5.81
N PRO A 81 -1.90 -13.12 6.84
CA PRO A 81 -2.96 -14.12 6.67
C PRO A 81 -4.30 -13.44 6.32
N PRO A 82 -5.20 -14.14 5.63
CA PRO A 82 -6.53 -13.64 5.32
C PRO A 82 -7.25 -13.17 6.58
N LYS A 83 -7.77 -11.95 6.55
CA LYS A 83 -8.52 -11.40 7.67
C LYS A 83 -10.00 -11.81 7.62
N GLY A 84 -10.54 -11.96 6.43
CA GLY A 84 -11.98 -12.03 6.19
C GLY A 84 -12.61 -10.63 6.23
N GLY A 85 -13.10 -10.17 5.07
CA GLY A 85 -13.70 -8.85 4.90
C GLY A 85 -12.68 -7.70 4.76
N PRO A 86 -13.17 -6.48 4.59
CA PRO A 86 -12.37 -5.32 4.20
C PRO A 86 -11.45 -4.81 5.31
N SER A 87 -10.58 -3.89 4.94
CA SER A 87 -9.61 -3.21 5.79
C SER A 87 -8.46 -4.11 6.25
N ALA A 88 -7.87 -4.79 5.30
CA ALA A 88 -6.66 -5.60 5.51
C ALA A 88 -5.67 -5.46 4.34
N GLU A 89 -5.69 -4.33 3.69
CA GLU A 89 -4.72 -3.97 2.64
C GLU A 89 -3.29 -3.95 3.19
N THR A 90 -2.31 -4.33 2.39
CA THR A 90 -0.91 -4.12 2.78
C THR A 90 -0.57 -2.63 2.68
N ILE A 91 -0.92 -1.98 1.56
CA ILE A 91 -0.75 -0.52 1.41
C ILE A 91 -2.07 0.12 1.01
N GLN A 92 -2.46 1.19 1.70
CA GLN A 92 -3.60 2.00 1.34
C GLN A 92 -3.19 3.46 1.13
N LEU A 93 -3.42 3.99 -0.07
CA LEU A 93 -3.16 5.38 -0.43
C LEU A 93 -4.47 6.18 -0.43
N GLY A 94 -4.65 6.95 0.61
CA GLY A 94 -5.89 7.67 0.89
C GLY A 94 -7.01 6.78 1.43
N ASN A 95 -8.14 7.39 1.69
CA ASN A 95 -9.37 6.74 2.11
C ASN A 95 -10.55 7.26 1.27
N SER A 96 -11.77 6.85 1.58
CA SER A 96 -12.96 7.28 0.80
C SER A 96 -13.22 8.78 0.87
N PHE A 97 -12.83 9.44 1.96
CA PHE A 97 -13.00 10.89 2.13
C PHE A 97 -11.95 11.71 1.37
N THR A 98 -10.81 11.11 1.06
CA THR A 98 -9.71 11.74 0.33
C THR A 98 -9.53 11.17 -1.08
N SER A 99 -10.57 10.49 -1.59
CA SER A 99 -10.59 9.93 -2.93
C SER A 99 -10.29 10.99 -3.98
N MET A 100 -9.48 10.61 -4.98
CA MET A 100 -9.03 11.46 -6.08
C MET A 100 -8.18 12.68 -5.67
N ALA A 101 -7.81 12.83 -4.39
CA ALA A 101 -6.83 13.86 -4.03
C ALA A 101 -5.47 13.57 -4.69
N PRO A 102 -4.72 14.59 -5.13
CA PRO A 102 -3.40 14.41 -5.72
C PRO A 102 -2.39 13.94 -4.66
N SER A 103 -1.74 12.81 -4.90
CA SER A 103 -0.78 12.20 -3.97
C SER A 103 0.65 12.23 -4.50
N TYR A 104 0.90 11.69 -5.70
CA TYR A 104 2.23 11.53 -6.28
C TYR A 104 3.13 10.61 -5.45
N THR A 105 2.54 9.64 -4.73
CA THR A 105 3.31 8.66 -3.97
C THR A 105 3.95 7.64 -4.93
N LEU A 106 5.22 7.34 -4.69
CA LEU A 106 5.96 6.27 -5.36
C LEU A 106 5.99 5.02 -4.47
N VAL A 107 5.53 3.90 -5.02
CA VAL A 107 5.65 2.56 -4.42
C VAL A 107 6.51 1.72 -5.37
N ALA A 108 7.78 1.46 -5.03
CA ALA A 108 8.70 0.85 -5.99
C ALA A 108 9.69 -0.13 -5.35
N ASN A 109 10.08 -1.14 -6.15
CA ASN A 109 11.09 -2.13 -5.76
C ASN A 109 10.75 -2.89 -4.46
N ASN A 110 9.47 -3.02 -4.11
CA ASN A 110 9.06 -3.76 -2.93
C ASN A 110 8.77 -5.22 -3.30
N PHE A 111 8.97 -6.09 -2.33
CA PHE A 111 8.62 -7.50 -2.41
C PHE A 111 7.42 -7.79 -1.49
N PHE A 112 6.31 -8.20 -2.07
CA PHE A 112 5.08 -8.60 -1.38
C PHE A 112 4.99 -10.13 -1.36
N ASP A 113 5.18 -10.73 -0.20
CA ASP A 113 5.21 -12.18 -0.01
C ASP A 113 4.00 -12.65 0.79
N HIS A 114 3.11 -13.44 0.17
CA HIS A 114 1.89 -13.96 0.81
C HIS A 114 1.08 -12.86 1.53
N CYS A 115 0.93 -11.71 0.89
CA CYS A 115 0.15 -10.58 1.41
C CYS A 115 -1.35 -10.83 1.19
N ASN A 116 -1.94 -11.78 1.93
CA ASN A 116 -3.26 -12.34 1.72
C ASN A 116 -4.36 -11.72 2.61
N GLY A 117 -4.10 -10.55 3.19
CA GLY A 117 -5.03 -9.91 4.13
C GLY A 117 -6.43 -9.69 3.59
N GLU A 118 -6.54 -9.20 2.36
CA GLU A 118 -7.77 -9.04 1.59
C GLU A 118 -7.49 -8.99 0.09
N VAL A 119 -8.55 -8.86 -0.72
CA VAL A 119 -8.46 -8.83 -2.19
C VAL A 119 -7.76 -7.58 -2.78
N GLU A 120 -7.46 -6.59 -1.99
CA GLU A 120 -6.66 -5.41 -2.38
C GLU A 120 -5.33 -5.43 -1.62
N ILE A 121 -4.27 -5.97 -2.23
CA ILE A 121 -2.91 -5.89 -1.65
C ILE A 121 -2.50 -4.42 -1.53
N ILE A 122 -2.68 -3.68 -2.64
CA ILE A 122 -2.53 -2.23 -2.67
C ILE A 122 -3.86 -1.61 -3.11
N SER A 123 -4.39 -0.71 -2.27
CA SER A 123 -5.58 0.08 -2.58
C SER A 123 -5.22 1.54 -2.82
N SER A 124 -5.18 1.94 -4.09
CA SER A 124 -4.92 3.33 -4.49
C SER A 124 -6.23 4.08 -4.67
N LYS A 125 -6.53 5.00 -3.76
CA LYS A 125 -7.74 5.84 -3.81
C LYS A 125 -7.43 7.27 -4.23
N THR A 126 -6.18 7.57 -4.55
CA THR A 126 -5.66 8.90 -4.82
C THR A 126 -4.96 8.98 -6.16
N ASN A 127 -4.82 10.17 -6.72
CA ASN A 127 -4.34 10.39 -8.08
C ASN A 127 -2.81 10.48 -8.17
N PHE A 128 -2.31 10.21 -9.39
CA PHE A 128 -0.92 10.41 -9.80
C PHE A 128 0.10 9.55 -9.06
N ASN A 129 -0.31 8.39 -8.53
CA ASN A 129 0.60 7.46 -7.89
C ASN A 129 1.37 6.63 -8.92
N GLU A 130 2.57 6.21 -8.53
CA GLU A 130 3.41 5.35 -9.33
C GLU A 130 3.71 4.05 -8.60
N PHE A 131 3.50 2.93 -9.30
CA PHE A 131 3.78 1.57 -8.82
C PHE A 131 4.78 0.94 -9.79
N ARG A 132 6.06 0.83 -9.37
CA ARG A 132 7.13 0.42 -10.27
C ARG A 132 7.96 -0.73 -9.73
N ASN A 133 8.25 -1.70 -10.58
CA ASN A 133 9.20 -2.77 -10.30
C ASN A 133 8.94 -3.51 -8.97
N ASN A 134 7.68 -3.62 -8.55
CA ASN A 134 7.33 -4.41 -7.38
C ASN A 134 7.14 -5.87 -7.77
N VAL A 135 7.43 -6.77 -6.84
CA VAL A 135 7.17 -8.20 -7.00
C VAL A 135 6.06 -8.62 -6.04
N PHE A 136 5.00 -9.21 -6.56
CA PHE A 136 3.92 -9.82 -5.82
C PHE A 136 4.08 -11.34 -5.92
N TYR A 137 4.56 -11.95 -4.85
CA TYR A 137 4.87 -13.38 -4.81
C TYR A 137 3.82 -14.13 -3.99
N LYS A 138 3.08 -15.02 -4.65
CA LYS A 138 2.04 -15.86 -4.03
C LYS A 138 1.10 -15.06 -3.11
N SER A 139 0.81 -13.83 -3.51
CA SER A 139 -0.07 -12.92 -2.78
C SER A 139 -1.46 -12.93 -3.38
N GLU A 140 -2.46 -13.27 -2.58
CA GLU A 140 -3.86 -13.25 -2.98
C GLU A 140 -4.37 -11.81 -3.01
N GLY A 141 -5.01 -11.45 -4.10
CA GLY A 141 -5.51 -10.09 -4.32
C GLY A 141 -4.80 -9.36 -5.45
N SER A 142 -4.99 -8.07 -5.52
CA SER A 142 -4.57 -7.23 -6.65
C SER A 142 -3.95 -5.91 -6.21
N LEU A 143 -3.20 -5.29 -7.13
CA LEU A 143 -2.97 -3.87 -7.14
C LEU A 143 -4.21 -3.20 -7.73
N VAL A 144 -4.87 -2.33 -6.97
CA VAL A 144 -6.17 -1.76 -7.36
C VAL A 144 -6.11 -0.24 -7.39
N THR A 145 -6.45 0.36 -8.54
CA THR A 145 -6.69 1.81 -8.65
C THR A 145 -8.16 2.11 -8.28
N ARG A 146 -8.49 1.96 -6.98
CA ARG A 146 -9.87 1.93 -6.49
C ARG A 146 -10.68 3.18 -6.83
N HIS A 147 -10.13 4.37 -6.59
CA HIS A 147 -10.70 5.67 -6.92
C HIS A 147 -9.63 6.63 -7.47
N GLY A 148 -8.39 6.18 -7.57
CA GLY A 148 -7.29 6.97 -8.11
C GLY A 148 -7.36 7.05 -9.63
N ASN A 149 -6.89 8.17 -10.18
CA ASN A 149 -6.75 8.37 -11.62
C ASN A 149 -5.30 8.71 -11.96
N TYR A 150 -4.94 8.60 -13.23
CA TYR A 150 -3.63 8.99 -13.75
C TYR A 150 -2.45 8.32 -13.03
N CYS A 151 -2.62 7.05 -12.65
CA CYS A 151 -1.56 6.26 -12.03
C CYS A 151 -0.68 5.61 -13.09
N ILE A 152 0.57 5.37 -12.75
CA ILE A 152 1.52 4.61 -13.56
C ILE A 152 1.76 3.26 -12.87
N ILE A 153 1.61 2.17 -13.61
CA ILE A 153 1.84 0.80 -13.16
C ILE A 153 2.80 0.16 -14.16
N ASP A 154 4.09 0.11 -13.81
CA ASP A 154 5.14 -0.20 -14.75
C ASP A 154 6.17 -1.18 -14.17
N GLY A 155 6.51 -2.22 -14.94
CA GLY A 155 7.57 -3.14 -14.60
C GLY A 155 7.29 -4.06 -13.41
N ASN A 156 6.05 -4.20 -12.95
CA ASN A 156 5.74 -5.07 -11.81
C ASN A 156 5.64 -6.54 -12.24
N VAL A 157 5.97 -7.43 -11.33
CA VAL A 157 5.93 -8.88 -11.53
C VAL A 157 4.93 -9.50 -10.57
N PHE A 158 3.99 -10.30 -11.10
CA PHE A 158 2.99 -11.05 -10.35
C PHE A 158 3.26 -12.54 -10.53
N ILE A 159 3.64 -13.22 -9.45
CA ILE A 159 3.92 -14.66 -9.44
C ILE A 159 2.84 -15.34 -8.62
N GLY A 160 1.98 -16.10 -9.29
CA GLY A 160 0.87 -16.80 -8.67
C GLY A 160 1.27 -18.08 -7.95
N ASP A 161 0.26 -18.75 -7.41
CA ASP A 161 0.34 -20.09 -6.87
C ASP A 161 -0.86 -20.88 -7.39
N GLU A 162 -0.63 -22.02 -8.03
CA GLU A 162 -1.68 -22.86 -8.60
C GLU A 162 -2.70 -23.38 -7.58
N ASN A 163 -2.35 -23.34 -6.28
CA ASN A 163 -3.22 -23.75 -5.18
C ASN A 163 -4.03 -22.60 -4.59
N SER A 164 -3.87 -21.38 -5.10
CA SER A 164 -4.56 -20.20 -4.57
C SER A 164 -5.69 -19.75 -5.50
N GLU A 165 -6.90 -19.65 -4.98
CA GLU A 165 -8.09 -19.29 -5.77
C GLU A 165 -8.22 -17.77 -6.01
N GLN A 166 -7.50 -16.93 -5.28
CA GLN A 166 -7.69 -15.48 -5.27
C GLN A 166 -6.49 -14.69 -5.77
N ILE A 167 -5.59 -15.33 -6.50
CA ILE A 167 -4.49 -14.63 -7.16
C ILE A 167 -5.07 -13.62 -8.16
N GLY A 168 -4.75 -12.36 -7.93
CA GLY A 168 -5.11 -11.27 -8.82
C GLY A 168 -3.85 -10.57 -9.34
N GLY A 169 -4.01 -9.80 -10.39
CA GLY A 169 -2.94 -8.95 -10.91
C GLY A 169 -3.25 -7.48 -10.64
N ILE A 170 -3.76 -6.80 -11.68
CA ILE A 170 -4.10 -5.38 -11.63
C ILE A 170 -5.60 -5.22 -11.87
N ARG A 171 -6.28 -4.47 -11.00
CA ARG A 171 -7.67 -4.06 -11.21
C ARG A 171 -7.74 -2.56 -11.43
N LEU A 172 -8.09 -2.18 -12.66
CA LEU A 172 -8.18 -0.78 -13.07
C LEU A 172 -9.59 -0.24 -12.87
N ILE A 173 -9.69 0.87 -12.15
CA ILE A 173 -10.89 1.68 -11.97
C ILE A 173 -10.47 3.13 -12.11
N GLY A 174 -11.23 3.93 -12.86
CA GLY A 174 -10.91 5.33 -13.10
C GLY A 174 -10.36 5.57 -14.51
N THR A 175 -9.57 6.60 -14.69
CA THR A 175 -9.11 7.05 -16.00
C THR A 175 -7.64 7.45 -16.03
N GLY A 176 -7.06 7.46 -17.24
CA GLY A 176 -5.73 8.01 -17.52
C GLY A 176 -4.57 7.20 -16.96
N HIS A 177 -4.76 5.90 -16.70
CA HIS A 177 -3.69 5.03 -16.21
C HIS A 177 -2.76 4.61 -17.35
N TRP A 178 -1.48 4.49 -17.02
CA TRP A 178 -0.46 3.89 -17.87
C TRP A 178 -0.03 2.57 -17.24
N VAL A 179 -0.26 1.48 -17.96
CA VAL A 179 0.07 0.11 -17.51
C VAL A 179 1.01 -0.49 -18.53
N THR A 180 2.27 -0.64 -18.18
CA THR A 180 3.34 -1.02 -19.10
C THR A 180 4.30 -2.01 -18.47
N ASN A 181 4.89 -2.88 -19.31
CA ASN A 181 6.01 -3.75 -18.92
C ASN A 181 5.74 -4.68 -17.71
N ASN A 182 4.48 -4.96 -17.36
CA ASN A 182 4.18 -5.86 -16.25
C ASN A 182 4.19 -7.32 -16.73
N TYR A 183 4.59 -8.22 -15.83
CA TYR A 183 4.63 -9.68 -16.04
C TYR A 183 3.62 -10.36 -15.09
N PHE A 184 2.89 -11.38 -15.64
CA PHE A 184 1.90 -12.18 -14.91
C PHE A 184 2.13 -13.67 -15.13
#